data_2f15ad4a9fb7d8ab93b9cd259c844442
#
_entry.id   2f15ad4a9fb7d8ab93b9cd259c844442
#
_cell.length_a   1.000
_cell.length_b   1.000
_cell.length_c   1.000
_cell.angle_alpha   90.00
_cell.angle_beta   90.00
_cell.angle_gamma   90.00
#
_symmetry.space_group_name_H-M   'P 1'
#
loop_
_entity.id
_entity.type
_entity.pdbx_description
1 polymer ?
#
loop_
_entity_poly.entity_id
_entity_poly.type
_entity_poly.pdbx_seq_one_letter_code
_entity_poly.pdbx_strand_id
1 'polypeptide(L)'
;MIELKAVQLRKQYTHRRLFSELSFEHRSGVLGIAGANGSGKSTLLRCIAFLQSIDAGEIHWTQEGNAVDREDFRQAIGFVAPNIQFYDELTVQENMDFVKKMSGFDPHKISHNQAHPVDWLAKTQIKDLAEYPYQRLSTGQQQRVKLAIALSRNPSVLFLDEPGANLDALGKDLIKELLTDLRKKGTLLFLASNDPKELDLCDRILDLDH
;
A
#
# COMPACT_ATOMS: atom_id res chain seq x y z
N MET A 1 7.38 -13.50 10.50
CA MET A 1 7.75 -12.33 9.66
C MET A 1 7.32 -12.64 8.24
N ILE A 2 6.70 -11.69 7.53
CA ILE A 2 6.31 -11.87 6.13
C ILE A 2 7.42 -11.40 5.19
N GLU A 3 7.68 -12.14 4.10
CA GLU A 3 8.79 -11.89 3.17
C GLU A 3 8.34 -12.08 1.73
N LEU A 4 8.93 -11.28 0.82
CA LEU A 4 8.75 -11.39 -0.62
C LEU A 4 10.05 -11.86 -1.27
N LYS A 5 9.93 -12.81 -2.19
CA LYS A 5 10.95 -13.15 -3.17
C LYS A 5 10.33 -13.11 -4.57
N ALA A 6 10.87 -12.24 -5.41
CA ALA A 6 10.53 -12.08 -6.82
C ALA A 6 11.67 -12.62 -7.68
N VAL A 7 11.36 -13.49 -8.66
CA VAL A 7 12.35 -14.17 -9.47
C VAL A 7 12.05 -13.99 -10.95
N GLN A 8 12.96 -13.37 -11.68
CA GLN A 8 12.92 -13.18 -13.13
C GLN A 8 11.58 -12.64 -13.66
N LEU A 9 11.00 -11.68 -12.95
CA LEU A 9 9.73 -11.10 -13.34
C LEU A 9 9.82 -10.42 -14.71
N ARG A 10 8.80 -10.67 -15.53
CA ARG A 10 8.60 -10.00 -16.81
C ARG A 10 7.19 -9.45 -16.91
N LYS A 11 7.08 -8.22 -17.41
CA LYS A 11 5.81 -7.59 -17.77
C LYS A 11 5.96 -6.71 -18.99
N GLN A 12 5.06 -6.88 -19.96
CA GLN A 12 4.98 -6.02 -21.14
C GLN A 12 3.53 -5.75 -21.52
N TYR A 13 3.30 -4.62 -22.17
CA TYR A 13 2.02 -4.29 -22.79
C TYR A 13 2.25 -4.08 -24.29
N THR A 14 1.48 -4.77 -25.12
CA THR A 14 1.48 -4.71 -26.59
C THR A 14 2.86 -4.50 -27.21
N HIS A 15 3.40 -3.29 -27.16
CA HIS A 15 4.70 -2.92 -27.75
C HIS A 15 5.71 -2.36 -26.76
N ARG A 16 5.35 -2.31 -25.45
CA ARG A 16 6.21 -1.73 -24.40
C ARG A 16 6.55 -2.75 -23.33
N ARG A 17 7.82 -3.09 -23.20
CA ARG A 17 8.35 -3.84 -22.06
C ARG A 17 8.49 -2.88 -20.89
N LEU A 18 7.93 -3.24 -19.73
CA LEU A 18 8.07 -2.47 -18.50
C LEU A 18 9.27 -2.94 -17.70
N PHE A 19 9.36 -4.24 -17.47
CA PHE A 19 10.51 -4.88 -16.83
C PHE A 19 10.70 -6.30 -17.35
N SER A 20 11.94 -6.77 -17.26
CA SER A 20 12.36 -8.10 -17.73
C SER A 20 13.47 -8.61 -16.83
N GLU A 21 13.41 -9.90 -16.50
CA GLU A 21 14.40 -10.57 -15.64
C GLU A 21 14.59 -9.91 -14.26
N LEU A 22 13.56 -9.17 -13.79
CA LEU A 22 13.63 -8.43 -12.53
C LEU A 22 13.56 -9.42 -11.36
N SER A 23 14.62 -9.43 -10.55
CA SER A 23 14.70 -10.29 -9.37
C SER A 23 15.08 -9.48 -8.15
N PHE A 24 14.35 -9.65 -7.06
CA PHE A 24 14.65 -9.00 -5.77
C PHE A 24 13.98 -9.73 -4.61
N GLU A 25 14.46 -9.45 -3.41
CA GLU A 25 13.86 -9.91 -2.15
C GLU A 25 13.59 -8.72 -1.24
N HIS A 26 12.54 -8.81 -0.44
CA HIS A 26 12.25 -7.82 0.60
C HIS A 26 11.66 -8.48 1.84
N ARG A 27 12.29 -8.20 3.01
CA ARG A 27 11.99 -8.91 4.27
C ARG A 27 11.65 -7.96 5.42
N SER A 28 12.04 -6.70 5.34
CA SER A 28 11.79 -5.72 6.40
C SER A 28 11.96 -4.30 5.91
N GLY A 29 11.31 -3.36 6.60
CA GLY A 29 11.45 -1.93 6.32
C GLY A 29 10.68 -1.47 5.10
N VAL A 30 11.19 -0.44 4.43
CA VAL A 30 10.58 0.21 3.27
C VAL A 30 11.41 -0.06 2.02
N LEU A 31 10.84 -0.75 1.03
CA LEU A 31 11.42 -0.85 -0.31
C LEU A 31 10.84 0.24 -1.20
N GLY A 32 11.67 1.20 -1.60
CA GLY A 32 11.35 2.19 -2.62
C GLY A 32 11.43 1.59 -4.01
N ILE A 33 10.46 1.90 -4.86
CA ILE A 33 10.47 1.56 -6.29
C ILE A 33 10.56 2.88 -7.04
N ALA A 34 11.76 3.16 -7.58
CA ALA A 34 12.08 4.36 -8.33
C ALA A 34 11.92 4.14 -9.82
N GLY A 35 11.86 5.24 -10.58
CA GLY A 35 11.81 5.26 -12.03
C GLY A 35 10.94 6.39 -12.57
N ALA A 36 11.12 6.72 -13.83
CA ALA A 36 10.35 7.75 -14.52
C ALA A 36 8.85 7.43 -14.60
N ASN A 37 8.03 8.41 -14.97
CA ASN A 37 6.61 8.18 -15.21
C ASN A 37 6.43 7.16 -16.35
N GLY A 38 5.64 6.11 -16.06
CA GLY A 38 5.40 5.02 -16.99
C GLY A 38 6.49 3.94 -17.01
N SER A 39 7.52 3.97 -16.14
CA SER A 39 8.54 2.90 -16.05
C SER A 39 7.97 1.55 -15.58
N GLY A 40 6.79 1.54 -15.00
CA GLY A 40 6.14 0.31 -14.54
C GLY A 40 6.03 0.19 -13.02
N LYS A 41 6.34 1.22 -12.24
CA LYS A 41 6.27 1.21 -10.76
C LYS A 41 4.93 0.70 -10.22
N SER A 42 3.84 1.36 -10.63
CA SER A 42 2.48 0.96 -10.23
C SER A 42 2.12 -0.45 -10.71
N THR A 43 2.61 -0.84 -11.90
CA THR A 43 2.40 -2.19 -12.43
C THR A 43 3.15 -3.22 -11.59
N LEU A 44 4.39 -2.96 -11.22
CA LEU A 44 5.16 -3.84 -10.36
C LEU A 44 4.48 -4.01 -9.00
N LEU A 45 4.06 -2.91 -8.35
CA LEU A 45 3.30 -2.98 -7.09
C LEU A 45 2.07 -3.87 -7.22
N ARG A 46 1.26 -3.70 -8.29
CA ARG A 46 0.07 -4.53 -8.51
C ARG A 46 0.41 -5.99 -8.77
N CYS A 47 1.50 -6.28 -9.49
CA CYS A 47 1.93 -7.65 -9.74
C CYS A 47 2.33 -8.35 -8.45
N ILE A 48 3.18 -7.74 -7.63
CA ILE A 48 3.62 -8.33 -6.36
C ILE A 48 2.50 -8.41 -5.33
N ALA A 49 1.49 -7.52 -5.41
CA ALA A 49 0.27 -7.58 -4.60
C ALA A 49 -0.77 -8.59 -5.12
N PHE A 50 -0.47 -9.36 -6.17
CA PHE A 50 -1.41 -10.27 -6.86
C PHE A 50 -2.70 -9.61 -7.36
N LEU A 51 -2.67 -8.30 -7.59
CA LEU A 51 -3.75 -7.54 -8.20
C LEU A 51 -3.68 -7.53 -9.73
N GLN A 52 -2.53 -7.94 -10.29
CA GLN A 52 -2.28 -8.04 -11.72
C GLN A 52 -1.33 -9.22 -12.01
N SER A 53 -1.55 -9.91 -13.13
CA SER A 53 -0.68 -11.02 -13.56
C SER A 53 0.66 -10.52 -14.11
N ILE A 54 1.71 -11.28 -13.88
CA ILE A 54 2.99 -11.20 -14.59
C ILE A 54 2.93 -12.03 -15.86
N ASP A 55 3.83 -11.77 -16.82
CA ASP A 55 3.90 -12.55 -18.07
C ASP A 55 4.93 -13.69 -17.98
N ALA A 56 5.95 -13.57 -17.12
CA ALA A 56 6.88 -14.64 -16.77
C ALA A 56 7.55 -14.34 -15.42
N GLY A 57 8.19 -15.37 -14.85
CA GLY A 57 8.83 -15.32 -13.54
C GLY A 57 7.93 -15.82 -12.42
N GLU A 58 8.36 -15.64 -11.18
CA GLU A 58 7.67 -16.15 -10.01
C GLU A 58 7.64 -15.12 -8.89
N ILE A 59 6.54 -15.11 -8.12
CA ILE A 59 6.36 -14.27 -6.94
C ILE A 59 6.03 -15.19 -5.77
N HIS A 60 6.90 -15.22 -4.78
CA HIS A 60 6.75 -16.03 -3.58
C HIS A 60 6.59 -15.13 -2.37
N TRP A 61 5.46 -15.25 -1.69
CA TRP A 61 5.24 -14.69 -0.38
C TRP A 61 5.34 -15.81 0.66
N THR A 62 6.14 -15.57 1.69
CA THR A 62 6.30 -16.52 2.80
C THR A 62 6.05 -15.80 4.12
N GLN A 63 5.49 -16.54 5.09
CA GLN A 63 5.36 -16.09 6.47
C GLN A 63 5.94 -17.17 7.37
N GLU A 64 6.96 -16.81 8.14
CA GLU A 64 7.69 -17.75 9.02
C GLU A 64 8.19 -18.99 8.27
N GLY A 65 8.62 -18.79 7.02
CA GLY A 65 9.13 -19.84 6.13
C GLY A 65 8.07 -20.65 5.38
N ASN A 66 6.78 -20.44 5.66
CA ASN A 66 5.68 -21.13 4.97
C ASN A 66 5.14 -20.24 3.84
N ALA A 67 4.78 -20.88 2.71
CA ALA A 67 4.13 -20.17 1.62
C ALA A 67 2.78 -19.59 2.06
N VAL A 68 2.51 -18.34 1.70
CA VAL A 68 1.23 -17.68 1.97
C VAL A 68 0.31 -17.88 0.76
N ASP A 69 -0.90 -18.37 0.99
CA ASP A 69 -1.91 -18.47 -0.05
C ASP A 69 -2.35 -17.08 -0.53
N ARG A 70 -2.78 -16.99 -1.78
CA ARG A 70 -3.17 -15.71 -2.41
C ARG A 70 -4.39 -15.06 -1.74
N GLU A 71 -5.32 -15.86 -1.24
CA GLU A 71 -6.51 -15.36 -0.58
C GLU A 71 -6.18 -14.80 0.81
N ASP A 72 -5.41 -15.55 1.58
CA ASP A 72 -4.88 -15.10 2.88
C ASP A 72 -4.01 -13.86 2.72
N PHE A 73 -3.17 -13.82 1.67
CA PHE A 73 -2.35 -12.65 1.38
C PHE A 73 -3.19 -11.40 1.10
N ARG A 74 -4.27 -11.51 0.33
CA ARG A 74 -5.19 -10.38 0.06
C ARG A 74 -5.83 -9.81 1.31
N GLN A 75 -6.03 -10.63 2.33
CA GLN A 75 -6.55 -10.17 3.62
C GLN A 75 -5.48 -9.45 4.45
N ALA A 76 -4.21 -9.76 4.21
CA ALA A 76 -3.08 -9.22 4.95
C ALA A 76 -2.54 -7.90 4.38
N ILE A 77 -3.00 -7.45 3.21
CA ILE A 77 -2.45 -6.27 2.54
C ILE A 77 -3.31 -5.01 2.70
N GLY A 78 -2.63 -3.85 2.73
CA GLY A 78 -3.18 -2.54 2.41
C GLY A 78 -2.63 -2.05 1.09
N PHE A 79 -3.43 -1.36 0.29
CA PHE A 79 -3.01 -0.80 -0.99
C PHE A 79 -3.54 0.63 -1.14
N VAL A 80 -2.65 1.57 -1.43
CA VAL A 80 -2.98 2.98 -1.70
C VAL A 80 -2.44 3.34 -3.06
N ALA A 81 -3.30 3.87 -3.94
CA ALA A 81 -2.90 4.33 -5.26
C ALA A 81 -3.79 5.50 -5.72
N PRO A 82 -3.31 6.34 -6.66
CA PRO A 82 -4.07 7.48 -7.16
C PRO A 82 -5.43 7.09 -7.75
N ASN A 83 -5.49 5.96 -8.44
CA ASN A 83 -6.69 5.47 -9.15
C ASN A 83 -7.66 4.67 -8.27
N ILE A 84 -7.39 4.49 -6.98
CA ILE A 84 -8.39 3.95 -6.05
C ILE A 84 -9.44 5.03 -5.82
N GLN A 85 -10.70 4.66 -6.04
CA GLN A 85 -11.86 5.52 -5.80
C GLN A 85 -12.79 4.82 -4.82
N PHE A 86 -13.47 5.61 -4.04
CA PHE A 86 -14.52 5.18 -3.14
C PHE A 86 -15.89 5.67 -3.65
N TYR A 87 -16.96 5.31 -2.97
CA TYR A 87 -18.29 5.74 -3.33
C TYR A 87 -18.47 7.23 -2.97
N ASP A 88 -18.71 8.03 -3.98
CA ASP A 88 -18.78 9.50 -3.88
C ASP A 88 -19.91 9.98 -2.96
N GLU A 89 -21.05 9.29 -2.97
CA GLU A 89 -22.24 9.64 -2.19
C GLU A 89 -22.15 9.19 -0.73
N LEU A 90 -21.30 8.19 -0.44
CA LEU A 90 -21.10 7.70 0.92
C LEU A 90 -20.17 8.63 1.71
N THR A 91 -20.41 8.71 3.00
CA THR A 91 -19.49 9.40 3.93
C THR A 91 -18.16 8.66 4.02
N VAL A 92 -17.16 9.31 4.58
CA VAL A 92 -15.86 8.68 4.87
C VAL A 92 -16.04 7.45 5.74
N GLN A 93 -16.86 7.56 6.80
CA GLN A 93 -17.15 6.45 7.71
C GLN A 93 -17.84 5.29 7.01
N GLU A 94 -18.88 5.57 6.21
CA GLU A 94 -19.59 4.54 5.46
C GLU A 94 -18.69 3.82 4.45
N ASN A 95 -17.82 4.54 3.74
CA ASN A 95 -16.83 3.95 2.86
C ASN A 95 -15.85 3.03 3.62
N MET A 96 -15.38 3.45 4.79
CA MET A 96 -14.51 2.64 5.63
C MET A 96 -15.20 1.36 6.11
N ASP A 97 -16.45 1.46 6.56
CA ASP A 97 -17.23 0.32 7.05
C ASP A 97 -17.58 -0.64 5.91
N PHE A 98 -17.89 -0.10 4.72
CA PHE A 98 -18.10 -0.89 3.51
C PHE A 98 -16.86 -1.72 3.16
N VAL A 99 -15.68 -1.11 3.10
CA VAL A 99 -14.43 -1.82 2.78
C VAL A 99 -14.11 -2.88 3.83
N LYS A 100 -14.28 -2.58 5.12
CA LYS A 100 -14.10 -3.56 6.20
C LYS A 100 -15.03 -4.77 6.01
N LYS A 101 -16.31 -4.53 5.75
CA LYS A 101 -17.31 -5.58 5.55
C LYS A 101 -17.04 -6.44 4.32
N MET A 102 -16.71 -5.80 3.18
CA MET A 102 -16.43 -6.50 1.93
C MET A 102 -15.15 -7.34 1.98
N SER A 103 -14.20 -6.94 2.81
CA SER A 103 -12.92 -7.66 2.95
C SER A 103 -13.00 -8.88 3.87
N GLY A 104 -14.17 -9.24 4.39
CA GLY A 104 -14.30 -10.34 5.36
C GLY A 104 -13.59 -10.07 6.68
N PHE A 105 -13.29 -8.79 6.97
CA PHE A 105 -12.63 -8.40 8.20
C PHE A 105 -13.51 -8.76 9.39
N ASP A 106 -13.04 -9.72 10.19
CA ASP A 106 -13.67 -10.13 11.44
C ASP A 106 -12.89 -9.48 12.59
N PRO A 107 -13.46 -8.47 13.27
CA PRO A 107 -12.81 -7.83 14.41
C PRO A 107 -12.55 -8.80 15.57
N HIS A 108 -13.25 -9.95 15.63
CA HIS A 108 -13.06 -10.97 16.66
C HIS A 108 -11.92 -11.94 16.38
N LYS A 109 -11.42 -11.98 15.13
CA LYS A 109 -10.24 -12.79 14.74
C LYS A 109 -8.92 -12.06 14.93
N ILE A 110 -8.94 -10.78 15.34
CA ILE A 110 -7.71 -10.05 15.66
C ILE A 110 -7.10 -10.68 16.90
N SER A 111 -5.89 -11.19 16.75
CA SER A 111 -5.06 -11.72 17.83
C SER A 111 -5.09 -10.79 19.05
N HIS A 112 -5.26 -11.37 20.26
CA HIS A 112 -5.44 -10.70 21.54
C HIS A 112 -4.35 -9.71 21.99
N ASN A 113 -3.42 -9.33 21.11
CA ASN A 113 -2.28 -8.47 21.45
C ASN A 113 -2.44 -6.98 21.07
N GLN A 114 -3.62 -6.54 20.59
CA GLN A 114 -3.86 -5.11 20.39
C GLN A 114 -4.85 -4.60 21.44
N ALA A 115 -4.33 -3.98 22.46
CA ALA A 115 -5.10 -3.47 23.62
C ALA A 115 -6.17 -2.43 23.25
N HIS A 116 -6.06 -1.73 22.10
CA HIS A 116 -7.07 -0.79 21.59
C HIS A 116 -7.00 -0.71 20.05
N PRO A 117 -8.16 -0.67 19.34
CA PRO A 117 -8.20 -0.41 17.92
C PRO A 117 -7.64 0.99 17.63
N VAL A 118 -6.75 1.10 16.64
CA VAL A 118 -6.18 2.38 16.22
C VAL A 118 -7.26 3.20 15.50
N ASP A 119 -7.49 4.43 15.97
CA ASP A 119 -8.34 5.39 15.25
C ASP A 119 -7.55 5.97 14.08
N TRP A 120 -7.66 5.31 12.91
CA TRP A 120 -6.95 5.71 11.71
C TRP A 120 -7.45 7.02 11.12
N LEU A 121 -8.73 7.39 11.33
CA LEU A 121 -9.24 8.70 10.92
C LEU A 121 -8.55 9.82 11.71
N ALA A 122 -8.37 9.64 13.01
CA ALA A 122 -7.61 10.59 13.83
C ALA A 122 -6.14 10.63 13.42
N LYS A 123 -5.51 9.46 13.21
CA LYS A 123 -4.09 9.37 12.80
C LYS A 123 -3.83 10.01 11.44
N THR A 124 -4.77 9.92 10.51
CA THR A 124 -4.66 10.56 9.20
C THR A 124 -5.23 11.98 9.18
N GLN A 125 -5.57 12.54 10.37
CA GLN A 125 -6.04 13.92 10.55
C GLN A 125 -7.31 14.25 9.73
N ILE A 126 -8.24 13.30 9.66
CA ILE A 126 -9.53 13.47 8.95
C ILE A 126 -10.73 13.02 9.80
N LYS A 127 -10.56 12.89 11.11
CA LYS A 127 -11.63 12.46 12.02
C LYS A 127 -12.87 13.34 11.93
N ASP A 128 -12.67 14.64 11.86
CA ASP A 128 -13.75 15.64 11.78
C ASP A 128 -14.52 15.57 10.45
N LEU A 129 -13.99 14.83 9.48
CA LEU A 129 -14.60 14.64 8.16
C LEU A 129 -15.31 13.28 8.04
N ALA A 130 -15.40 12.50 9.11
CA ALA A 130 -15.98 11.14 9.08
C ALA A 130 -17.39 11.10 8.47
N GLU A 131 -18.22 12.09 8.77
CA GLU A 131 -19.62 12.19 8.31
C GLU A 131 -19.78 13.00 7.01
N TYR A 132 -18.67 13.44 6.39
CA TYR A 132 -18.73 14.15 5.12
C TYR A 132 -18.78 13.18 3.94
N PRO A 133 -19.61 13.43 2.91
CA PRO A 133 -19.58 12.68 1.66
C PRO A 133 -18.20 12.76 0.99
N TYR A 134 -17.72 11.62 0.48
CA TYR A 134 -16.37 11.52 -0.09
C TYR A 134 -16.12 12.53 -1.23
N GLN A 135 -17.12 12.77 -2.09
CA GLN A 135 -17.03 13.73 -3.20
C GLN A 135 -16.79 15.19 -2.76
N ARG A 136 -17.10 15.54 -1.52
CA ARG A 136 -16.94 16.92 -0.99
C ARG A 136 -15.54 17.18 -0.45
N LEU A 137 -14.70 16.16 -0.41
CA LEU A 137 -13.34 16.27 0.10
C LEU A 137 -12.40 16.84 -0.96
N SER A 138 -11.41 17.63 -0.53
CA SER A 138 -10.29 18.01 -1.39
C SER A 138 -9.46 16.76 -1.78
N THR A 139 -8.67 16.86 -2.85
CA THR A 139 -7.81 15.75 -3.30
C THR A 139 -6.84 15.29 -2.22
N GLY A 140 -6.28 16.21 -1.42
CA GLY A 140 -5.43 15.87 -0.29
C GLY A 140 -6.19 15.15 0.84
N GLN A 141 -7.42 15.58 1.14
CA GLN A 141 -8.28 14.88 2.11
C GLN A 141 -8.67 13.50 1.61
N GLN A 142 -9.02 13.34 0.32
CA GLN A 142 -9.28 12.04 -0.28
C GLN A 142 -8.06 11.11 -0.20
N GLN A 143 -6.86 11.63 -0.38
CA GLN A 143 -5.63 10.85 -0.22
C GLN A 143 -5.44 10.37 1.23
N ARG A 144 -5.74 11.22 2.22
CA ARG A 144 -5.72 10.82 3.64
C ARG A 144 -6.80 9.76 3.96
N VAL A 145 -7.98 9.82 3.33
CA VAL A 145 -9.01 8.78 3.44
C VAL A 145 -8.49 7.45 2.89
N LYS A 146 -7.84 7.45 1.72
CA LYS A 146 -7.23 6.23 1.15
C LYS A 146 -6.25 5.58 2.12
N LEU A 147 -5.38 6.39 2.74
CA LEU A 147 -4.45 5.91 3.78
C LEU A 147 -5.19 5.33 4.99
N ALA A 148 -6.19 6.03 5.53
CA ALA A 148 -6.96 5.57 6.68
C ALA A 148 -7.65 4.22 6.41
N ILE A 149 -8.29 4.09 5.24
CA ILE A 149 -9.00 2.86 4.86
C ILE A 149 -8.00 1.71 4.66
N ALA A 150 -6.90 1.93 3.94
CA ALA A 150 -5.88 0.89 3.73
C ALA A 150 -5.29 0.38 5.05
N LEU A 151 -5.12 1.28 6.03
CA LEU A 151 -4.56 0.97 7.34
C LEU A 151 -5.58 0.41 8.34
N SER A 152 -6.89 0.61 8.10
CA SER A 152 -7.94 0.23 9.05
C SER A 152 -8.02 -1.26 9.35
N ARG A 153 -7.41 -2.08 8.51
CA ARG A 153 -7.33 -3.53 8.64
C ARG A 153 -6.04 -4.03 9.29
N ASN A 154 -5.17 -3.12 9.77
CA ASN A 154 -3.85 -3.44 10.32
C ASN A 154 -3.03 -4.37 9.40
N PRO A 155 -2.74 -3.95 8.17
CA PRO A 155 -2.10 -4.82 7.19
C PRO A 155 -0.70 -5.23 7.62
N SER A 156 -0.32 -6.48 7.34
CA SER A 156 1.07 -6.97 7.50
C SER A 156 1.97 -6.46 6.37
N VAL A 157 1.39 -6.14 5.21
CA VAL A 157 2.08 -5.56 4.04
C VAL A 157 1.31 -4.35 3.55
N LEU A 158 2.00 -3.24 3.34
CA LEU A 158 1.39 -2.02 2.79
C LEU A 158 2.09 -1.59 1.50
N PHE A 159 1.29 -1.42 0.46
CA PHE A 159 1.71 -0.90 -0.83
C PHE A 159 1.24 0.54 -0.99
N LEU A 160 2.17 1.44 -1.29
CA LEU A 160 1.95 2.87 -1.45
C LEU A 160 2.41 3.28 -2.86
N ASP A 161 1.47 3.63 -3.72
CA ASP A 161 1.72 4.11 -5.07
C ASP A 161 1.52 5.62 -5.08
N GLU A 162 2.62 6.39 -5.18
CA GLU A 162 2.63 7.86 -5.16
C GLU A 162 1.86 8.45 -3.94
N PRO A 163 2.16 8.03 -2.70
CA PRO A 163 1.32 8.35 -1.54
C PRO A 163 1.28 9.84 -1.20
N GLY A 164 2.32 10.61 -1.53
CA GLY A 164 2.39 12.05 -1.30
C GLY A 164 1.80 12.90 -2.43
N ALA A 165 1.28 12.28 -3.49
CA ALA A 165 0.62 13.00 -4.56
C ALA A 165 -0.57 13.80 -4.01
N ASN A 166 -0.65 15.09 -4.41
CA ASN A 166 -1.68 16.04 -3.97
C ASN A 166 -1.69 16.39 -2.46
N LEU A 167 -0.66 16.01 -1.72
CA LEU A 167 -0.51 16.41 -0.32
C LEU A 167 0.34 17.67 -0.19
N ASP A 168 -0.05 18.52 0.74
CA ASP A 168 0.74 19.65 1.23
C ASP A 168 1.93 19.18 2.10
N ALA A 169 2.73 20.11 2.60
CA ALA A 169 3.88 19.76 3.44
C ALA A 169 3.47 18.97 4.69
N LEU A 170 2.37 19.36 5.36
CA LEU A 170 1.85 18.64 6.54
C LEU A 170 1.41 17.21 6.18
N GLY A 171 0.79 17.03 5.00
CA GLY A 171 0.41 15.70 4.53
C GLY A 171 1.62 14.80 4.20
N LYS A 172 2.70 15.38 3.69
CA LYS A 172 3.96 14.65 3.45
C LYS A 172 4.64 14.25 4.76
N ASP A 173 4.63 15.12 5.78
CA ASP A 173 5.13 14.79 7.11
C ASP A 173 4.31 13.68 7.76
N LEU A 174 2.98 13.68 7.59
CA LEU A 174 2.12 12.59 8.02
C LEU A 174 2.54 11.24 7.42
N ILE A 175 2.85 11.17 6.12
CA ILE A 175 3.34 9.93 5.49
C ILE A 175 4.63 9.47 6.15
N LYS A 176 5.58 10.36 6.41
CA LYS A 176 6.84 10.04 7.08
C LYS A 176 6.61 9.45 8.48
N GLU A 177 5.70 10.04 9.25
CA GLU A 177 5.31 9.53 10.58
C GLU A 177 4.67 8.15 10.48
N LEU A 178 3.72 7.97 9.55
CA LEU A 178 3.05 6.68 9.33
C LEU A 178 4.03 5.58 8.95
N LEU A 179 4.96 5.84 8.00
CA LEU A 179 5.99 4.87 7.61
C LEU A 179 6.88 4.49 8.80
N THR A 180 7.27 5.48 9.62
CA THR A 180 8.08 5.25 10.81
C THR A 180 7.36 4.36 11.83
N ASP A 181 6.08 4.62 12.09
CA ASP A 181 5.28 3.84 13.03
C ASP A 181 5.02 2.41 12.55
N LEU A 182 4.68 2.27 11.26
CA LEU A 182 4.40 0.97 10.66
C LEU A 182 5.65 0.09 10.60
N ARG A 183 6.80 0.70 10.29
CA ARG A 183 8.11 0.03 10.33
C ARG A 183 8.42 -0.52 11.72
N LYS A 184 8.19 0.28 12.78
CA LYS A 184 8.37 -0.17 14.18
C LYS A 184 7.46 -1.34 14.54
N LYS A 185 6.28 -1.43 13.92
CA LYS A 185 5.33 -2.53 14.10
C LYS A 185 5.69 -3.78 13.30
N GLY A 186 6.72 -3.72 12.45
CA GLY A 186 7.12 -4.83 11.57
C GLY A 186 6.27 -4.99 10.32
N THR A 187 5.47 -3.97 9.95
CA THR A 187 4.76 -3.96 8.66
C THR A 187 5.78 -3.88 7.54
N LEU A 188 5.65 -4.73 6.53
CA LEU A 188 6.48 -4.72 5.33
C LEU A 188 5.95 -3.64 4.37
N LEU A 189 6.81 -2.72 3.93
CA LEU A 189 6.39 -1.52 3.23
C LEU A 189 7.00 -1.45 1.82
N PHE A 190 6.15 -1.16 0.83
CA PHE A 190 6.55 -0.88 -0.55
C PHE A 190 6.06 0.52 -0.92
N LEU A 191 6.97 1.35 -1.44
CA LEU A 191 6.67 2.72 -1.82
C LEU A 191 7.14 2.97 -3.25
N ALA A 192 6.22 3.17 -4.18
CA ALA A 192 6.53 3.61 -5.53
C ALA A 192 6.42 5.13 -5.61
N SER A 193 7.47 5.79 -6.04
CA SER A 193 7.50 7.24 -6.22
C SER A 193 8.52 7.68 -7.25
N ASN A 194 8.31 8.87 -7.79
CA ASN A 194 9.29 9.63 -8.55
C ASN A 194 9.81 10.85 -7.77
N ASP A 195 9.28 11.11 -6.57
CA ASP A 195 9.74 12.20 -5.68
C ASP A 195 10.97 11.72 -4.87
N PRO A 196 12.17 12.31 -5.07
CA PRO A 196 13.35 11.93 -4.30
C PRO A 196 13.15 12.01 -2.79
N LYS A 197 12.35 12.98 -2.30
CA LYS A 197 12.07 13.14 -0.87
C LYS A 197 11.27 11.97 -0.28
N GLU A 198 10.44 11.33 -1.07
CA GLU A 198 9.76 10.11 -0.65
C GLU A 198 10.69 8.90 -0.69
N LEU A 199 11.56 8.83 -1.70
CA LEU A 199 12.55 7.77 -1.81
C LEU A 199 13.60 7.83 -0.69
N ASP A 200 13.93 9.02 -0.18
CA ASP A 200 14.80 9.21 0.99
C ASP A 200 14.23 8.57 2.28
N LEU A 201 12.93 8.26 2.33
CA LEU A 201 12.31 7.54 3.46
C LEU A 201 12.51 6.02 3.38
N CYS A 202 13.01 5.52 2.26
CA CYS A 202 13.16 4.09 2.00
C CYS A 202 14.50 3.55 2.49
N ASP A 203 14.50 2.30 2.98
CA ASP A 203 15.73 1.62 3.42
C ASP A 203 16.56 1.08 2.24
N ARG A 204 15.87 0.75 1.16
CA ARG A 204 16.45 0.27 -0.11
C ARG A 204 15.63 0.81 -1.26
N ILE A 205 16.28 0.99 -2.40
CA ILE A 205 15.64 1.44 -3.64
C ILE A 205 15.85 0.39 -4.72
N LEU A 206 14.78 0.03 -5.41
CA LEU A 206 14.76 -0.73 -6.66
C LEU A 206 14.47 0.25 -7.78
N ASP A 207 15.43 0.49 -8.64
CA ASP A 207 15.28 1.38 -9.79
C ASP A 207 14.83 0.58 -11.01
N LEU A 208 13.77 1.05 -11.71
CA LEU A 208 13.21 0.41 -12.89
C LEU A 208 13.72 1.02 -14.21
N ASP A 209 14.52 2.08 -14.15
CA ASP A 209 15.08 2.73 -15.34
C ASP A 209 16.43 2.13 -15.77
N HIS A 210 16.91 1.08 -15.05
CA HIS A 210 18.18 0.36 -15.29
C HIS A 210 17.98 -1.10 -15.64
#